data_139741dce7ec8b0c10ab70b3498252a3
#
_entry.id   139741dce7ec8b0c10ab70b3498252a3
#
_cell.length_a   1.000
_cell.length_b   1.000
_cell.length_c   1.000
_cell.angle_alpha   90.00
_cell.angle_beta   90.00
_cell.angle_gamma   90.00
#
_symmetry.space_group_name_H-M   'P 1'
#
loop_
_entity.id
_entity.type
_entity.pdbx_description
1 polymer ?
#
loop_
_entity_poly.entity_id
_entity_poly.type
_entity_poly.pdbx_seq_one_letter_code
_entity_poly.pdbx_strand_id
1 'polypeptide(L)' 'MSQIEAIYNAVLDGNAPAAKAGVEKALAEGTSPDVILKDGLISAMGEVGRLFEENEYFVPEMLVSARAMQTGLSLLKPM' A
#
# COMPACT_ATOMS: atom_id res chain seq x y z
N MET A 1 6.54 -8.13 -13.42
CA MET A 1 6.13 -7.19 -12.38
C MET A 1 5.89 -7.93 -11.08
N SER A 2 6.37 -7.38 -9.99
CA SER A 2 6.17 -8.02 -8.69
C SER A 2 4.85 -7.58 -8.07
N GLN A 3 4.32 -8.40 -7.17
CA GLN A 3 3.13 -8.02 -6.42
C GLN A 3 3.42 -6.84 -5.50
N ILE A 4 4.66 -6.68 -5.06
CA ILE A 4 5.05 -5.54 -4.23
C ILE A 4 4.82 -4.24 -4.99
N GLU A 5 5.18 -4.19 -6.26
CA GLU A 5 4.96 -3.00 -7.08
C GLU A 5 3.47 -2.73 -7.25
N ALA A 6 2.67 -3.77 -7.47
CA ALA A 6 1.23 -3.61 -7.59
C ALA A 6 0.61 -3.08 -6.30
N ILE A 7 1.06 -3.57 -5.15
CA ILE A 7 0.60 -3.08 -3.85
C ILE A 7 0.98 -1.62 -3.65
N TYR A 8 2.23 -1.28 -3.97
CA TYR A 8 2.72 0.10 -3.88
C TYR A 8 1.84 1.03 -4.68
N ASN A 9 1.58 0.68 -5.95
CA ASN A 9 0.77 1.52 -6.81
C ASN A 9 -0.68 1.62 -6.32
N ALA A 10 -1.23 0.54 -5.79
CA ALA A 10 -2.60 0.54 -5.28
C ALA A 10 -2.74 1.49 -4.10
N VAL A 11 -1.78 1.48 -3.18
CA VAL A 11 -1.80 2.40 -2.04
C VAL A 11 -1.62 3.84 -2.52
N LEU A 12 -0.67 4.05 -3.41
CA LEU A 12 -0.41 5.39 -3.94
C LEU A 12 -1.67 5.97 -4.58
N ASP A 13 -2.42 5.16 -5.32
CA ASP A 13 -3.64 5.59 -6.00
C ASP A 13 -4.86 5.61 -5.07
N GLY A 14 -4.72 5.14 -3.84
CA GLY A 14 -5.84 5.07 -2.91
C GLY A 14 -6.86 4.00 -3.27
N ASN A 15 -6.42 2.94 -3.93
CA ASN A 15 -7.29 1.86 -4.39
C ASN A 15 -7.28 0.71 -3.38
N ALA A 16 -8.15 0.80 -2.37
CA ALA A 16 -8.19 -0.19 -1.30
C ALA A 16 -8.47 -1.61 -1.80
N PRO A 17 -9.45 -1.84 -2.69
CA PRO A 17 -9.66 -3.20 -3.20
C PRO A 17 -8.44 -3.79 -3.90
N ALA A 18 -7.72 -2.97 -4.67
CA ALA A 18 -6.52 -3.45 -5.36
C ALA A 18 -5.39 -3.73 -4.37
N ALA A 19 -5.26 -2.91 -3.31
CA ALA A 19 -4.27 -3.15 -2.27
C ALA A 19 -4.55 -4.47 -1.57
N LYS A 20 -5.82 -4.73 -1.25
CA LYS A 20 -6.21 -5.99 -0.62
C LYS A 20 -5.86 -7.17 -1.51
N ALA A 21 -6.26 -7.12 -2.78
CA ALA A 21 -6.00 -8.20 -3.72
C ALA A 21 -4.50 -8.45 -3.89
N GLY A 22 -3.73 -7.37 -3.96
CA GLY A 22 -2.28 -7.50 -4.10
C GLY A 22 -1.62 -8.14 -2.90
N VAL A 23 -2.05 -7.78 -1.69
CA VAL A 23 -1.50 -8.37 -0.47
C VAL A 23 -1.85 -9.86 -0.41
N GLU A 24 -3.12 -10.20 -0.70
CA GLU A 24 -3.55 -11.60 -0.70
C GLU A 24 -2.72 -12.44 -1.68
N LYS A 25 -2.51 -11.89 -2.88
CA LYS A 25 -1.76 -12.61 -3.89
C LYS A 25 -0.29 -12.77 -3.51
N ALA A 26 0.31 -11.72 -2.95
CA ALA A 26 1.69 -11.78 -2.51
C ALA A 26 1.87 -12.83 -1.41
N LEU A 27 0.94 -12.88 -0.45
CA LEU A 27 0.99 -13.89 0.59
C LEU A 27 0.86 -15.30 0.03
N ALA A 28 -0.05 -15.48 -0.94
CA ALA A 28 -0.25 -16.77 -1.58
C ALA A 28 1.00 -17.23 -2.33
N GLU A 29 1.78 -16.29 -2.84
CA GLU A 29 3.02 -16.60 -3.55
C GLU A 29 4.21 -16.81 -2.60
N GLY A 30 3.99 -16.69 -1.30
CA GLY A 30 5.04 -16.92 -0.34
C GLY A 30 5.88 -15.69 -0.01
N THR A 31 5.46 -14.50 -0.43
CA THR A 31 6.18 -13.28 -0.09
C THR A 31 6.06 -13.01 1.40
N SER A 32 7.17 -12.66 2.03
CA SER A 32 7.20 -12.38 3.46
C SER A 32 6.28 -11.22 3.83
N PRO A 33 5.45 -11.34 4.89
CA PRO A 33 4.65 -10.22 5.34
C PRO A 33 5.47 -8.97 5.65
N ASP A 34 6.69 -9.16 6.14
CA ASP A 34 7.57 -8.05 6.46
C ASP A 34 7.95 -7.26 5.21
N VAL A 35 8.23 -7.96 4.12
CA VAL A 35 8.55 -7.33 2.84
C VAL A 35 7.33 -6.60 2.29
N ILE A 36 6.15 -7.24 2.37
CA ILE A 36 4.91 -6.61 1.91
C ILE A 36 4.68 -5.31 2.66
N LEU A 37 4.85 -5.34 3.98
CA LEU A 37 4.65 -4.15 4.82
C LEU A 37 5.62 -3.05 4.47
N LYS A 38 6.92 -3.35 4.45
CA LYS A 38 7.94 -2.33 4.29
C LYS A 38 8.04 -1.81 2.87
N ASP A 39 8.12 -2.72 1.90
CA ASP A 39 8.39 -2.32 0.52
C ASP A 39 7.13 -1.96 -0.25
N GLY A 40 5.99 -2.49 0.18
CA GLY A 40 4.72 -2.19 -0.47
C GLY A 40 3.97 -1.07 0.23
N LEU A 41 3.53 -1.33 1.46
CA LEU A 41 2.61 -0.42 2.13
C LEU A 41 3.30 0.83 2.67
N ILE A 42 4.35 0.66 3.47
CA ILE A 42 5.02 1.80 4.10
C ILE A 42 5.73 2.65 3.06
N SER A 43 6.39 2.01 2.11
CA SER A 43 7.10 2.72 1.06
C SER A 43 6.15 3.60 0.25
N ALA A 44 4.95 3.11 -0.04
CA ALA A 44 3.95 3.88 -0.76
C ALA A 44 3.49 5.10 0.03
N MET A 45 3.30 4.95 1.35
CA MET A 45 2.89 6.09 2.17
C MET A 45 4.00 7.14 2.27
N GLY A 46 5.26 6.71 2.21
CA GLY A 46 6.37 7.65 2.13
C GLY A 46 6.30 8.50 0.88
N GLU A 47 5.97 7.89 -0.25
CA GLU A 47 5.81 8.62 -1.50
C GLU A 47 4.61 9.56 -1.45
N VAL A 48 3.50 9.12 -0.83
CA VAL A 48 2.33 9.97 -0.64
C VAL A 48 2.70 11.22 0.15
N GLY A 49 3.52 11.06 1.21
CA GLY A 49 3.97 12.21 1.99
C GLY A 49 4.81 13.17 1.16
N ARG A 50 5.69 12.64 0.31
CA ARG A 50 6.50 13.47 -0.56
C ARG A 50 5.63 14.25 -1.55
N LEU A 51 4.63 13.58 -2.12
CA LEU A 51 3.72 14.24 -3.05
C LEU A 51 2.92 15.34 -2.37
N PHE A 52 2.58 15.15 -1.10
CA PHE A 52 1.90 16.17 -0.32
C PHE A 52 2.81 17.40 -0.14
N GLU A 53 4.07 17.18 0.17
CA GLU A 53 5.02 18.28 0.36
C GLU A 53 5.24 19.06 -0.93
N GLU A 54 5.12 18.39 -2.07
CA GLU A 54 5.28 19.03 -3.37
C GLU A 54 3.98 19.60 -3.92
N ASN A 55 2.91 19.58 -3.13
CA ASN A 55 1.61 20.10 -3.52
C ASN A 55 0.95 19.33 -4.67
N GLU A 56 1.35 18.08 -4.88
CA GLU A 56 0.72 17.23 -5.88
C GLU A 56 -0.41 16.40 -5.28
N TYR A 57 -0.33 16.12 -3.97
CA TYR A 57 -1.39 15.45 -3.23
C TYR A 57 -1.86 16.37 -2.12
N PHE A 58 -3.15 16.31 -1.82
CA PHE A 58 -3.76 17.08 -0.74
C PHE A 58 -4.35 16.11 0.28
N VAL A 59 -4.90 16.67 1.38
CA VAL A 59 -5.39 15.85 2.48
C VAL A 59 -6.37 14.75 2.01
N PRO A 60 -7.33 15.03 1.10
CA PRO A 60 -8.24 13.96 0.65
C PRO A 60 -7.51 12.78 0.02
N GLU A 61 -6.49 13.05 -0.82
CA GLU A 61 -5.72 11.96 -1.44
C GLU A 61 -4.95 11.17 -0.40
N MET A 62 -4.38 11.87 0.59
CA MET A 62 -3.65 11.20 1.66
C MET A 62 -4.56 10.27 2.46
N LEU A 63 -5.78 10.70 2.74
CA LEU A 63 -6.73 9.90 3.51
C LEU A 63 -7.13 8.63 2.75
N VAL A 64 -7.33 8.75 1.45
CA VAL A 64 -7.69 7.60 0.62
C VAL A 64 -6.52 6.61 0.56
N SER A 65 -5.31 7.11 0.40
CA SER A 65 -4.12 6.25 0.39
C SER A 65 -3.92 5.57 1.74
N ALA A 66 -4.12 6.30 2.84
CA ALA A 66 -3.99 5.71 4.16
C ALA A 66 -5.01 4.59 4.37
N ARG A 67 -6.23 4.77 3.86
CA ARG A 67 -7.26 3.74 3.96
C ARG A 67 -6.86 2.50 3.17
N ALA A 68 -6.29 2.69 1.99
CA ALA A 68 -5.81 1.56 1.19
C ALA A 68 -4.71 0.81 1.93
N MET A 69 -3.78 1.54 2.54
CA MET A 69 -2.72 0.92 3.33
C MET A 69 -3.30 0.13 4.50
N GLN A 70 -4.27 0.70 5.21
CA GLN A 70 -4.88 0.01 6.35
C GLN A 70 -5.61 -1.26 5.92
N THR A 71 -6.24 -1.23 4.76
CA THR A 71 -6.91 -2.42 4.22
C THR A 71 -5.89 -3.54 3.99
N GLY A 72 -4.76 -3.21 3.38
CA GLY A 72 -3.71 -4.20 3.17
C GLY A 72 -3.08 -4.65 4.49
N LEU A 73 -2.85 -3.71 5.41
CA LEU A 73 -2.24 -4.01 6.69
C LEU A 73 -3.09 -4.97 7.52
N SER A 74 -4.41 -4.85 7.44
CA SER A 74 -5.30 -5.71 8.21
C SER A 74 -5.13 -7.19 7.85
N LEU A 75 -4.67 -7.48 6.64
CA LEU A 75 -4.41 -8.87 6.23
C LEU A 75 -3.12 -9.41 6.83
N LEU A 76 -2.23 -8.54 7.26
CA LEU A 76 -0.95 -8.93 7.86
C LEU A 76 -1.00 -9.03 9.38
N LYS A 77 -1.95 -8.37 10.01
CA LYS A 77 -2.02 -8.25 11.45
C LYS A 77 -2.09 -9.56 12.23
N PRO A 78 -2.86 -10.55 11.77
CA PRO A 78 -2.97 -11.80 12.55
C PRO A 78 -1.67 -12.61 12.59
N MET A 79 -0.69 -12.23 11.86
CA MET A 79 0.58 -12.98 11.79
C MET A 79 1.66 -12.46 12.73
#